data_a45125c6c82a867007a16bdaab48b477
#
_entry.id   a45125c6c82a867007a16bdaab48b477
#
_cell.length_a   1.000
_cell.length_b   1.000
_cell.length_c   1.000
_cell.angle_alpha   90.00
_cell.angle_beta   90.00
_cell.angle_gamma   90.00
#
_symmetry.space_group_name_H-M   'P 1'
#
loop_
_entity.id
_entity.type
_entity.pdbx_description
1 polymer ?
#
loop_
_entity_poly.entity_id
_entity_poly.type
_entity_poly.pdbx_seq_one_letter_code
_entity_poly.pdbx_strand_id
1 'polypeptide(L)'
;LYEKQGYLGGKLPFAAAVKGQHENIADLNAYLQRQQEVCGVTVVTGQEVDADFVRAQSPDVLIEATGGVVVPTGLAASGSTNVVPIEDILTAEIGNEVTIVGYSAPAVDAAFYLIAQGKHVTIVMDQPSAVLDKGQSAHVKEVVLPMLYVKGTRVWANATVTNVGEGEITINGDTGCDITIACDTVIEACELAANTALADALGAEMTVVTVGDALVDPAKPHNIAEAIATGNLAARAI
;
A
#
# COMPACT_ATOMS: atom_id res chain seq x y z
N LEU A 1 -17.83 14.91 -1.33
CA LEU A 1 -16.61 14.10 -1.40
C LEU A 1 -15.96 14.29 -2.75
N TYR A 2 -14.66 14.58 -2.77
CA TYR A 2 -13.85 14.70 -3.99
C TYR A 2 -12.80 13.58 -4.01
N GLU A 3 -12.60 12.97 -5.16
CA GLU A 3 -11.66 11.89 -5.38
C GLU A 3 -10.89 12.13 -6.69
N LYS A 4 -9.54 12.07 -6.64
CA LYS A 4 -8.72 12.29 -7.84
C LYS A 4 -8.80 11.16 -8.86
N GLN A 5 -9.05 9.93 -8.38
CA GLN A 5 -9.26 8.79 -9.26
C GLN A 5 -10.64 8.84 -9.91
N GLY A 6 -10.82 8.14 -11.03
CA GLY A 6 -12.12 8.00 -11.68
C GLY A 6 -13.09 7.05 -10.94
N TYR A 7 -12.71 6.56 -9.75
CA TYR A 7 -13.47 5.59 -8.96
C TYR A 7 -13.26 5.83 -7.45
N LEU A 8 -14.20 5.34 -6.64
CA LEU A 8 -14.11 5.39 -5.17
C LEU A 8 -13.51 4.10 -4.60
N GLY A 9 -12.96 4.20 -3.38
CA GLY A 9 -12.46 3.07 -2.61
C GLY A 9 -10.94 2.99 -2.47
N GLY A 10 -10.19 3.92 -3.09
CA GLY A 10 -8.75 4.00 -2.95
C GLY A 10 -8.05 2.67 -3.26
N LYS A 11 -7.44 2.03 -2.27
CA LYS A 11 -6.73 0.74 -2.41
C LYS A 11 -7.64 -0.50 -2.34
N LEU A 12 -8.95 -0.36 -2.08
CA LEU A 12 -9.86 -1.52 -2.01
C LEU A 12 -9.96 -2.32 -3.31
N PRO A 13 -10.05 -1.71 -4.51
CA PRO A 13 -10.04 -2.46 -5.77
C PRO A 13 -8.76 -3.29 -5.97
N PHE A 14 -7.60 -2.72 -5.64
CA PHE A 14 -6.33 -3.45 -5.65
C PHE A 14 -6.35 -4.63 -4.67
N ALA A 15 -6.72 -4.39 -3.40
CA ALA A 15 -6.78 -5.43 -2.38
C ALA A 15 -7.77 -6.55 -2.76
N ALA A 16 -8.92 -6.22 -3.35
CA ALA A 16 -9.89 -7.19 -3.83
C ALA A 16 -9.32 -8.08 -4.95
N ALA A 17 -8.56 -7.50 -5.88
CA ALA A 17 -7.93 -8.26 -6.96
C ALA A 17 -6.84 -9.20 -6.46
N VAL A 18 -5.98 -8.72 -5.54
CA VAL A 18 -4.83 -9.47 -5.01
C VAL A 18 -5.25 -10.57 -4.04
N LYS A 19 -6.20 -10.29 -3.15
CA LYS A 19 -6.71 -11.27 -2.17
C LYS A 19 -7.76 -12.23 -2.74
N GLY A 20 -8.45 -11.83 -3.79
CA GLY A 20 -9.52 -12.61 -4.41
C GLY A 20 -10.88 -12.48 -3.70
N GLN A 21 -11.87 -13.19 -4.24
CA GLN A 21 -13.28 -13.03 -3.86
C GLN A 21 -13.62 -13.47 -2.43
N HIS A 22 -12.84 -14.39 -1.85
CA HIS A 22 -13.12 -14.96 -0.52
C HIS A 22 -13.00 -13.95 0.63
N GLU A 23 -12.32 -12.84 0.43
CA GLU A 23 -12.17 -11.76 1.44
C GLU A 23 -13.34 -10.77 1.44
N ASN A 24 -14.28 -10.84 0.48
CA ASN A 24 -15.43 -9.95 0.35
C ASN A 24 -15.11 -8.44 0.28
N ILE A 25 -13.88 -8.09 -0.13
CA ILE A 25 -13.43 -6.68 -0.18
C ILE A 25 -14.19 -5.91 -1.26
N ALA A 26 -14.49 -6.56 -2.39
CA ALA A 26 -15.28 -5.95 -3.45
C ALA A 26 -16.71 -5.61 -2.97
N ASP A 27 -17.34 -6.50 -2.20
CA ASP A 27 -18.67 -6.27 -1.62
C ASP A 27 -18.66 -5.15 -0.60
N LEU A 28 -17.60 -5.05 0.22
CA LEU A 28 -17.39 -3.92 1.13
C LEU A 28 -17.30 -2.60 0.37
N ASN A 29 -16.52 -2.56 -0.71
CA ASN A 29 -16.38 -1.34 -1.53
C ASN A 29 -17.73 -0.94 -2.15
N ALA A 30 -18.46 -1.89 -2.71
CA ALA A 30 -19.79 -1.63 -3.28
C ALA A 30 -20.78 -1.15 -2.21
N TYR A 31 -20.76 -1.73 -1.02
CA TYR A 31 -21.57 -1.30 0.11
C TYR A 31 -21.25 0.15 0.52
N LEU A 32 -19.98 0.50 0.67
CA LEU A 32 -19.58 1.86 1.06
C LEU A 32 -19.98 2.89 0.00
N GLN A 33 -19.85 2.59 -1.29
CA GLN A 33 -20.32 3.46 -2.36
C GLN A 33 -21.84 3.65 -2.30
N ARG A 34 -22.60 2.56 -2.09
CA ARG A 34 -24.04 2.64 -1.92
C ARG A 34 -24.45 3.50 -0.72
N GLN A 35 -23.68 3.46 0.38
CA GLN A 35 -23.96 4.30 1.54
C GLN A 35 -23.79 5.79 1.24
N GLN A 36 -22.81 6.18 0.38
CA GLN A 36 -22.67 7.58 -0.07
C GLN A 36 -23.95 8.06 -0.76
N GLU A 37 -24.50 7.25 -1.66
CA GLU A 37 -25.74 7.58 -2.36
C GLU A 37 -26.93 7.68 -1.41
N VAL A 38 -27.10 6.71 -0.50
CA VAL A 38 -28.22 6.67 0.47
C VAL A 38 -28.17 7.85 1.43
N CYS A 39 -26.97 8.28 1.83
CA CYS A 39 -26.76 9.43 2.70
C CYS A 39 -26.81 10.77 1.97
N GLY A 40 -27.01 10.78 0.65
CA GLY A 40 -27.11 12.01 -0.15
C GLY A 40 -25.78 12.76 -0.26
N VAL A 41 -24.64 12.06 -0.18
CA VAL A 41 -23.32 12.68 -0.31
C VAL A 41 -23.09 13.06 -1.77
N THR A 42 -22.72 14.32 -2.03
CA THR A 42 -22.27 14.75 -3.35
C THR A 42 -20.87 14.19 -3.62
N VAL A 43 -20.76 13.33 -4.62
CA VAL A 43 -19.50 12.67 -5.00
C VAL A 43 -19.01 13.19 -6.34
N VAL A 44 -17.75 13.62 -6.40
CA VAL A 44 -17.07 14.09 -7.61
C VAL A 44 -15.77 13.29 -7.76
N THR A 45 -15.67 12.48 -8.79
CA THR A 45 -14.47 11.69 -9.14
C THR A 45 -13.68 12.35 -10.27
N GLY A 46 -12.39 12.02 -10.40
CA GLY A 46 -11.51 12.63 -11.39
C GLY A 46 -11.09 14.06 -11.04
N GLN A 47 -11.31 14.49 -9.79
CA GLN A 47 -10.99 15.83 -9.31
C GLN A 47 -9.88 15.76 -8.25
N GLU A 48 -8.68 16.16 -8.61
CA GLU A 48 -7.62 16.42 -7.64
C GLU A 48 -7.90 17.71 -6.87
N VAL A 49 -7.68 17.67 -5.55
CA VAL A 49 -7.98 18.77 -4.63
C VAL A 49 -6.68 19.30 -4.05
N ASP A 50 -6.42 20.57 -4.28
CA ASP A 50 -5.36 21.35 -3.64
C ASP A 50 -5.93 22.38 -2.65
N ALA A 51 -5.06 23.11 -1.97
CA ALA A 51 -5.45 24.09 -0.98
C ALA A 51 -6.29 25.23 -1.57
N ASP A 52 -6.00 25.66 -2.81
CA ASP A 52 -6.75 26.76 -3.45
C ASP A 52 -8.15 26.30 -3.84
N PHE A 53 -8.29 25.05 -4.29
CA PHE A 53 -9.60 24.46 -4.52
C PHE A 53 -10.43 24.42 -3.22
N VAL A 54 -9.84 23.98 -2.09
CA VAL A 54 -10.54 23.95 -0.80
C VAL A 54 -10.97 25.34 -0.37
N ARG A 55 -10.09 26.35 -0.48
CA ARG A 55 -10.44 27.76 -0.17
C ARG A 55 -11.63 28.26 -1.00
N ALA A 56 -11.66 27.92 -2.29
CA ALA A 56 -12.77 28.30 -3.18
C ALA A 56 -14.09 27.63 -2.79
N GLN A 57 -14.07 26.42 -2.24
CA GLN A 57 -15.28 25.74 -1.73
C GLN A 57 -15.74 26.26 -0.36
N SER A 58 -14.84 26.86 0.41
CA SER A 58 -15.10 27.42 1.74
C SER A 58 -15.88 26.48 2.68
N PRO A 59 -15.42 25.24 2.90
CA PRO A 59 -16.11 24.31 3.80
C PRO A 59 -15.96 24.75 5.26
N ASP A 60 -16.93 24.38 6.12
CA ASP A 60 -16.85 24.58 7.57
C ASP A 60 -15.76 23.69 8.20
N VAL A 61 -15.60 22.47 7.69
CA VAL A 61 -14.59 21.48 8.11
C VAL A 61 -14.08 20.71 6.91
N LEU A 62 -12.77 20.52 6.84
CA LEU A 62 -12.11 19.63 5.87
C LEU A 62 -11.77 18.30 6.54
N ILE A 63 -12.24 17.18 5.99
CA ILE A 63 -11.72 15.86 6.33
C ILE A 63 -10.72 15.44 5.25
N GLU A 64 -9.44 15.36 5.63
CA GLU A 64 -8.37 14.90 4.74
C GLU A 64 -8.22 13.38 4.86
N ALA A 65 -8.67 12.66 3.82
CA ALA A 65 -8.63 11.20 3.71
C ALA A 65 -7.84 10.76 2.46
N THR A 66 -6.78 11.48 2.14
CA THR A 66 -6.00 11.33 0.90
C THR A 66 -5.14 10.07 0.84
N GLY A 67 -5.09 9.30 1.94
CA GLY A 67 -4.23 8.12 2.06
C GLY A 67 -2.76 8.48 2.29
N GLY A 68 -1.92 7.48 2.50
CA GLY A 68 -0.48 7.66 2.68
C GLY A 68 0.25 7.78 1.34
N VAL A 69 1.44 8.37 1.39
CA VAL A 69 2.37 8.46 0.26
C VAL A 69 3.35 7.29 0.34
N VAL A 70 3.50 6.54 -0.74
CA VAL A 70 4.54 5.49 -0.83
C VAL A 70 5.91 6.15 -0.81
N VAL A 71 6.77 5.70 0.10
CA VAL A 71 8.17 6.10 0.14
C VAL A 71 8.95 5.26 -0.87
N PRO A 72 9.45 5.83 -1.97
CA PRO A 72 10.17 5.06 -2.97
C PRO A 72 11.50 4.58 -2.40
N THR A 73 11.95 3.40 -2.83
CA THR A 73 13.25 2.83 -2.43
C THR A 73 14.44 3.60 -3.02
N GLY A 74 14.21 4.36 -4.07
CA GLY A 74 15.26 4.98 -4.87
C GLY A 74 15.93 4.02 -5.86
N LEU A 75 15.42 2.78 -5.98
CA LEU A 75 15.87 1.83 -6.99
C LEU A 75 15.42 2.28 -8.38
N ALA A 76 16.25 2.07 -9.37
CA ALA A 76 15.96 2.39 -10.76
C ALA A 76 16.02 1.14 -11.62
N ALA A 77 15.12 1.04 -12.59
CA ALA A 77 15.15 -0.02 -13.59
C ALA A 77 16.51 -0.04 -14.33
N SER A 78 17.01 -1.23 -14.66
CA SER A 78 18.26 -1.43 -15.34
C SER A 78 18.16 -2.57 -16.36
N GLY A 79 18.51 -2.30 -17.61
CA GLY A 79 18.41 -3.28 -18.69
C GLY A 79 16.98 -3.82 -18.83
N SER A 80 16.84 -5.14 -18.66
CA SER A 80 15.54 -5.83 -18.71
C SER A 80 14.82 -5.94 -17.36
N THR A 81 15.45 -5.47 -16.26
CA THR A 81 14.86 -5.53 -14.92
C THR A 81 14.03 -4.28 -14.64
N ASN A 82 12.74 -4.47 -14.47
CA ASN A 82 11.80 -3.41 -14.16
C ASN A 82 11.74 -3.14 -12.64
N VAL A 83 11.44 -1.89 -12.28
CA VAL A 83 11.06 -1.49 -10.92
C VAL A 83 9.64 -0.95 -10.97
N VAL A 84 8.73 -1.58 -10.22
CA VAL A 84 7.28 -1.36 -10.31
C VAL A 84 6.72 -1.07 -8.91
N PRO A 85 6.03 0.04 -8.69
CA PRO A 85 5.27 0.25 -7.48
C PRO A 85 4.22 -0.84 -7.27
N ILE A 86 3.95 -1.22 -6.03
CA ILE A 86 2.98 -2.29 -5.74
C ILE A 86 1.58 -1.99 -6.27
N GLU A 87 1.19 -0.73 -6.34
CA GLU A 87 -0.10 -0.29 -6.87
C GLU A 87 -0.28 -0.63 -8.35
N ASP A 88 0.82 -0.75 -9.10
CA ASP A 88 0.82 -1.00 -10.53
C ASP A 88 0.93 -2.50 -10.88
N ILE A 89 1.00 -3.39 -9.90
CA ILE A 89 1.19 -4.84 -10.08
C ILE A 89 0.11 -5.49 -10.98
N LEU A 90 -1.09 -4.92 -11.05
CA LEU A 90 -2.21 -5.42 -11.85
C LEU A 90 -2.13 -4.99 -13.31
N THR A 91 -1.36 -3.96 -13.63
CA THR A 91 -1.31 -3.32 -14.97
C THR A 91 0.07 -3.37 -15.60
N ALA A 92 1.12 -3.48 -14.79
CA ALA A 92 2.49 -3.57 -15.27
C ALA A 92 2.81 -4.97 -15.84
N GLU A 93 3.78 -5.01 -16.73
CA GLU A 93 4.38 -6.26 -17.18
C GLU A 93 5.34 -6.79 -16.12
N ILE A 94 5.01 -7.95 -15.54
CA ILE A 94 5.77 -8.58 -14.46
C ILE A 94 6.47 -9.84 -14.99
N GLY A 95 7.78 -9.91 -14.84
CA GLY A 95 8.61 -11.06 -15.21
C GLY A 95 8.35 -12.31 -14.36
N ASN A 96 9.18 -13.33 -14.49
CA ASN A 96 9.03 -14.60 -13.76
C ASN A 96 9.80 -14.63 -12.43
N GLU A 97 10.99 -14.03 -12.39
CA GLU A 97 11.82 -13.91 -11.19
C GLU A 97 11.54 -12.56 -10.54
N VAL A 98 10.68 -12.54 -9.51
CA VAL A 98 10.18 -11.31 -8.90
C VAL A 98 10.78 -11.12 -7.51
N THR A 99 11.28 -9.92 -7.25
CA THR A 99 11.69 -9.52 -5.90
C THR A 99 10.74 -8.45 -5.37
N ILE A 100 10.13 -8.71 -4.21
CA ILE A 100 9.32 -7.73 -3.48
C ILE A 100 10.19 -7.10 -2.40
N VAL A 101 10.32 -5.77 -2.44
CA VAL A 101 11.03 -5.00 -1.41
C VAL A 101 10.01 -4.43 -0.44
N GLY A 102 10.00 -4.99 0.79
CA GLY A 102 9.06 -4.59 1.82
C GLY A 102 8.62 -5.77 2.70
N TYR A 103 7.86 -5.49 3.75
CA TYR A 103 7.46 -6.49 4.76
C TYR A 103 6.03 -6.33 5.27
N SER A 104 5.27 -5.42 4.69
CA SER A 104 3.88 -5.14 5.06
C SER A 104 2.91 -6.22 4.58
N ALA A 105 1.67 -6.20 5.07
CA ALA A 105 0.62 -7.11 4.60
C ALA A 105 0.40 -7.03 3.08
N PRO A 106 0.36 -5.86 2.43
CA PRO A 106 0.32 -5.79 0.96
C PRO A 106 1.47 -6.51 0.25
N ALA A 107 2.69 -6.50 0.82
CA ALA A 107 3.84 -7.22 0.25
C ALA A 107 3.61 -8.74 0.24
N VAL A 108 3.07 -9.29 1.34
CA VAL A 108 2.74 -10.71 1.46
C VAL A 108 1.56 -11.08 0.55
N ASP A 109 0.52 -10.25 0.48
CA ASP A 109 -0.61 -10.43 -0.42
C ASP A 109 -0.16 -10.47 -1.90
N ALA A 110 0.71 -9.52 -2.29
CA ALA A 110 1.30 -9.49 -3.63
C ALA A 110 2.14 -10.75 -3.92
N ALA A 111 2.88 -11.26 -2.92
CA ALA A 111 3.63 -12.50 -3.07
C ALA A 111 2.70 -13.68 -3.41
N PHE A 112 1.60 -13.85 -2.68
CA PHE A 112 0.61 -14.91 -2.98
C PHE A 112 -0.04 -14.73 -4.35
N TYR A 113 -0.39 -13.50 -4.71
CA TYR A 113 -0.96 -13.19 -6.02
C TYR A 113 -0.02 -13.60 -7.16
N LEU A 114 1.26 -13.27 -7.06
CA LEU A 114 2.26 -13.60 -8.07
C LEU A 114 2.57 -15.10 -8.12
N ILE A 115 2.66 -15.75 -6.96
CA ILE A 115 2.84 -17.21 -6.85
C ILE A 115 1.67 -17.94 -7.51
N ALA A 116 0.45 -17.47 -7.33
CA ALA A 116 -0.73 -18.05 -7.98
C ALA A 116 -0.67 -17.96 -9.51
N GLN A 117 0.10 -17.03 -10.06
CA GLN A 117 0.38 -16.90 -11.49
C GLN A 117 1.62 -17.73 -11.94
N GLY A 118 2.20 -18.52 -11.05
CA GLY A 118 3.36 -19.36 -11.34
C GLY A 118 4.71 -18.64 -11.33
N LYS A 119 4.79 -17.43 -10.76
CA LYS A 119 6.03 -16.67 -10.65
C LYS A 119 6.85 -17.11 -9.42
N HIS A 120 8.16 -16.95 -9.52
CA HIS A 120 9.09 -17.18 -8.42
C HIS A 120 9.27 -15.89 -7.64
N VAL A 121 8.96 -15.92 -6.34
CA VAL A 121 8.95 -14.70 -5.53
C VAL A 121 10.01 -14.76 -4.45
N THR A 122 10.80 -13.70 -4.36
CA THR A 122 11.71 -13.41 -3.25
C THR A 122 11.24 -12.14 -2.55
N ILE A 123 11.22 -12.14 -1.21
CA ILE A 123 10.97 -10.96 -0.40
C ILE A 123 12.30 -10.50 0.19
N VAL A 124 12.62 -9.22 0.04
CA VAL A 124 13.78 -8.57 0.67
C VAL A 124 13.27 -7.49 1.61
N MET A 125 13.73 -7.54 2.86
CA MET A 125 13.29 -6.61 3.89
C MET A 125 14.45 -6.20 4.80
N ASP A 126 14.51 -4.93 5.13
CA ASP A 126 15.52 -4.32 6.02
C ASP A 126 15.26 -4.58 7.52
N GLN A 127 14.18 -5.30 7.82
CA GLN A 127 13.73 -5.62 9.16
C GLN A 127 13.90 -7.11 9.47
N PRO A 128 13.91 -7.50 10.76
CA PRO A 128 13.89 -8.90 11.18
C PRO A 128 12.65 -9.64 10.64
N SER A 129 12.79 -10.93 10.33
CA SER A 129 11.70 -11.75 9.79
C SER A 129 10.44 -11.80 10.66
N ALA A 130 10.57 -11.55 11.96
CA ALA A 130 9.44 -11.50 12.90
C ALA A 130 8.42 -10.39 12.58
N VAL A 131 8.82 -9.33 11.87
CA VAL A 131 7.90 -8.24 11.48
C VAL A 131 7.26 -8.45 10.12
N LEU A 132 7.62 -9.50 9.39
CA LEU A 132 6.99 -9.83 8.11
C LEU A 132 5.46 -9.91 8.28
N ASP A 133 4.73 -9.47 7.26
CA ASP A 133 3.28 -9.33 7.28
C ASP A 133 2.80 -8.30 8.34
N LYS A 134 3.53 -7.18 8.44
CA LYS A 134 3.19 -6.08 9.35
C LYS A 134 1.77 -5.58 9.05
N GLY A 135 0.98 -5.43 10.09
CA GLY A 135 -0.43 -5.03 10.01
C GLY A 135 -1.41 -6.19 10.17
N GLN A 136 -0.97 -7.44 10.04
CA GLN A 136 -1.82 -8.62 10.28
C GLN A 136 -1.79 -9.10 11.73
N SER A 137 -2.89 -9.73 12.15
CA SER A 137 -2.98 -10.36 13.47
C SER A 137 -2.06 -11.58 13.58
N ALA A 138 -1.65 -11.91 14.82
CA ALA A 138 -0.80 -13.07 15.06
C ALA A 138 -1.41 -14.38 14.51
N HIS A 139 -2.71 -14.58 14.65
CA HIS A 139 -3.40 -15.79 14.16
C HIS A 139 -3.34 -15.90 12.63
N VAL A 140 -3.47 -14.79 11.90
CA VAL A 140 -3.33 -14.79 10.44
C VAL A 140 -1.89 -15.15 10.06
N LYS A 141 -0.90 -14.56 10.72
CA LYS A 141 0.52 -14.83 10.46
C LYS A 141 0.88 -16.30 10.68
N GLU A 142 0.35 -16.94 11.72
CA GLU A 142 0.59 -18.37 12.03
C GLU A 142 0.13 -19.30 10.90
N VAL A 143 -0.83 -18.87 10.09
CA VAL A 143 -1.33 -19.64 8.94
C VAL A 143 -0.65 -19.22 7.65
N VAL A 144 -0.59 -17.92 7.39
CA VAL A 144 -0.16 -17.34 6.11
C VAL A 144 1.34 -17.50 5.87
N LEU A 145 2.18 -17.23 6.89
CA LEU A 145 3.63 -17.27 6.68
C LEU A 145 4.16 -18.70 6.40
N PRO A 146 3.74 -19.77 7.10
CA PRO A 146 4.11 -21.12 6.71
C PRO A 146 3.69 -21.47 5.27
N MET A 147 2.51 -21.04 4.83
CA MET A 147 2.05 -21.26 3.45
C MET A 147 2.95 -20.57 2.44
N LEU A 148 3.38 -19.35 2.74
CA LEU A 148 4.30 -18.59 1.88
C LEU A 148 5.60 -19.35 1.64
N TYR A 149 6.22 -19.87 2.71
CA TYR A 149 7.45 -20.67 2.61
C TYR A 149 7.23 -22.02 1.90
N VAL A 150 6.12 -22.72 2.16
CA VAL A 150 5.79 -23.97 1.46
C VAL A 150 5.62 -23.76 -0.04
N LYS A 151 5.16 -22.58 -0.47
CA LYS A 151 5.07 -22.21 -1.88
C LYS A 151 6.40 -21.83 -2.52
N GLY A 152 7.50 -21.85 -1.77
CA GLY A 152 8.85 -21.63 -2.27
C GLY A 152 9.34 -20.20 -2.23
N THR A 153 8.62 -19.30 -1.57
CA THR A 153 9.08 -17.93 -1.38
C THR A 153 10.34 -17.90 -0.52
N ARG A 154 11.35 -17.18 -1.01
CA ARG A 154 12.57 -16.88 -0.24
C ARG A 154 12.38 -15.55 0.48
N VAL A 155 12.80 -15.48 1.73
CA VAL A 155 12.76 -14.23 2.51
C VAL A 155 14.17 -13.89 2.97
N TRP A 156 14.64 -12.73 2.56
CA TRP A 156 15.90 -12.12 3.00
C TRP A 156 15.55 -11.03 4.00
N ALA A 157 15.65 -11.36 5.28
CA ALA A 157 15.45 -10.42 6.38
C ALA A 157 16.77 -9.71 6.74
N ASN A 158 16.69 -8.53 7.34
CA ASN A 158 17.82 -7.65 7.63
C ASN A 158 18.70 -7.43 6.38
N ALA A 159 18.08 -7.28 5.24
CA ALA A 159 18.76 -7.13 3.96
C ALA A 159 18.14 -6.02 3.12
N THR A 160 18.96 -5.38 2.31
CA THR A 160 18.55 -4.31 1.40
C THR A 160 18.99 -4.63 -0.02
N VAL A 161 18.20 -4.21 -1.01
CA VAL A 161 18.64 -4.21 -2.40
C VAL A 161 19.54 -3.01 -2.61
N THR A 162 20.79 -3.25 -3.02
CA THR A 162 21.80 -2.21 -3.22
C THR A 162 22.02 -1.85 -4.68
N ASN A 163 21.66 -2.75 -5.58
CA ASN A 163 21.78 -2.50 -7.02
C ASN A 163 20.74 -3.31 -7.80
N VAL A 164 20.25 -2.73 -8.89
CA VAL A 164 19.44 -3.39 -9.91
C VAL A 164 20.26 -3.50 -11.17
N GLY A 165 20.57 -4.74 -11.59
CA GLY A 165 21.31 -5.07 -12.79
C GLY A 165 20.40 -5.60 -13.91
N GLU A 166 20.99 -6.07 -14.99
CA GLU A 166 20.26 -6.67 -16.11
C GLU A 166 19.90 -8.13 -15.78
N GLY A 167 18.62 -8.40 -15.50
CA GLY A 167 18.14 -9.73 -15.12
C GLY A 167 18.54 -10.17 -13.72
N GLU A 168 19.05 -9.27 -12.88
CA GLU A 168 19.52 -9.57 -11.54
C GLU A 168 19.42 -8.38 -10.58
N ILE A 169 19.47 -8.67 -9.28
CA ILE A 169 19.67 -7.67 -8.23
C ILE A 169 20.80 -8.07 -7.29
N THR A 170 21.42 -7.08 -6.67
CA THR A 170 22.38 -7.28 -5.58
C THR A 170 21.73 -6.98 -4.25
N ILE A 171 21.87 -7.89 -3.30
CA ILE A 171 21.35 -7.78 -1.93
C ILE A 171 22.54 -7.74 -0.98
N ASN A 172 22.50 -6.81 -0.03
CA ASN A 172 23.42 -6.76 1.10
C ASN A 172 22.66 -7.03 2.40
N GLY A 173 23.12 -7.97 3.20
CA GLY A 173 22.52 -8.35 4.47
C GLY A 173 23.49 -8.18 5.65
N ASP A 174 23.09 -8.68 6.81
CA ASP A 174 23.86 -8.60 8.08
C ASP A 174 25.30 -9.14 7.99
N THR A 175 25.58 -10.02 7.04
CA THR A 175 26.91 -10.59 6.84
C THR A 175 27.90 -9.61 6.20
N GLY A 176 27.40 -8.48 5.70
CA GLY A 176 28.19 -7.50 4.94
C GLY A 176 28.70 -7.99 3.57
N CYS A 177 28.20 -9.16 3.12
CA CYS A 177 28.53 -9.70 1.81
C CYS A 177 27.41 -9.39 0.82
N ASP A 178 27.82 -8.94 -0.37
CA ASP A 178 26.90 -8.79 -1.49
C ASP A 178 26.52 -10.15 -2.08
N ILE A 179 25.24 -10.34 -2.31
CA ILE A 179 24.68 -11.56 -2.93
C ILE A 179 23.88 -11.14 -4.14
N THR A 180 24.19 -11.73 -5.30
CA THR A 180 23.46 -11.49 -6.54
C THR A 180 22.44 -12.61 -6.74
N ILE A 181 21.19 -12.23 -7.03
CA ILE A 181 20.11 -13.16 -7.35
C ILE A 181 19.42 -12.75 -8.65
N ALA A 182 18.88 -13.72 -9.38
CA ALA A 182 18.09 -13.47 -10.58
C ALA A 182 16.84 -12.66 -10.24
N CYS A 183 16.53 -11.65 -11.06
CA CYS A 183 15.37 -10.80 -10.89
C CYS A 183 14.99 -10.12 -12.21
N ASP A 184 13.76 -10.35 -12.66
CA ASP A 184 13.19 -9.67 -13.82
C ASP A 184 12.40 -8.42 -13.43
N THR A 185 11.82 -8.44 -12.23
CA THR A 185 11.00 -7.34 -11.73
C THR A 185 11.17 -7.14 -10.22
N VAL A 186 11.47 -5.93 -9.84
CA VAL A 186 11.42 -5.47 -8.43
C VAL A 186 10.07 -4.82 -8.17
N ILE A 187 9.34 -5.30 -7.17
CA ILE A 187 8.11 -4.68 -6.70
C ILE A 187 8.41 -3.86 -5.44
N GLU A 188 8.14 -2.58 -5.49
CA GLU A 188 8.27 -1.69 -4.33
C GLU A 188 7.01 -1.76 -3.46
N ALA A 189 7.10 -2.49 -2.35
CA ALA A 189 6.03 -2.64 -1.37
C ALA A 189 6.40 -1.94 -0.05
N CYS A 190 6.89 -0.71 -0.18
CA CYS A 190 7.47 0.07 0.91
C CYS A 190 6.42 0.60 1.87
N GLU A 191 6.88 1.10 3.01
CA GLU A 191 6.02 1.75 3.99
C GLU A 191 5.43 3.06 3.43
N LEU A 192 4.27 3.43 3.99
CA LEU A 192 3.62 4.69 3.69
C LEU A 192 4.17 5.79 4.62
N ALA A 193 4.40 6.96 4.07
CA ALA A 193 4.55 8.20 4.84
C ALA A 193 3.21 8.90 4.97
N ALA A 194 3.08 9.73 6.00
CA ALA A 194 1.92 10.60 6.18
C ALA A 194 1.75 11.53 4.97
N ASN A 195 0.51 11.78 4.60
CA ASN A 195 0.14 12.77 3.59
C ASN A 195 -0.70 13.85 4.26
N THR A 196 -0.04 14.84 4.82
CA THR A 196 -0.65 15.95 5.56
C THR A 196 -0.63 17.26 4.76
N ALA A 197 -0.47 17.18 3.44
CA ALA A 197 -0.25 18.35 2.61
C ALA A 197 -1.38 19.41 2.72
N LEU A 198 -2.63 18.97 2.78
CA LEU A 198 -3.76 19.87 2.97
C LEU A 198 -3.84 20.40 4.41
N ALA A 199 -3.60 19.54 5.41
CA ALA A 199 -3.57 19.95 6.81
C ALA A 199 -2.46 20.99 7.06
N ASP A 200 -1.26 20.78 6.51
CA ASP A 200 -0.13 21.71 6.63
C ASP A 200 -0.42 23.06 5.96
N ALA A 201 -1.09 23.03 4.81
CA ALA A 201 -1.40 24.25 4.05
C ALA A 201 -2.60 25.05 4.62
N LEU A 202 -3.58 24.37 5.24
CA LEU A 202 -4.88 24.97 5.60
C LEU A 202 -5.17 24.98 7.11
N GLY A 203 -4.41 24.25 7.93
CA GLY A 203 -4.70 24.08 9.35
C GLY A 203 -4.68 25.37 10.17
N ALA A 204 -4.03 26.44 9.68
CA ALA A 204 -4.07 27.76 10.30
C ALA A 204 -5.31 28.58 9.88
N GLU A 205 -6.01 28.21 8.81
CA GLU A 205 -7.12 28.95 8.20
C GLU A 205 -8.48 28.34 8.54
N MET A 206 -8.53 27.01 8.69
CA MET A 206 -9.76 26.27 8.94
C MET A 206 -9.54 24.99 9.75
N THR A 207 -10.64 24.38 10.23
CA THR A 207 -10.56 23.07 10.88
C THR A 207 -10.29 21.99 9.86
N VAL A 208 -9.12 21.31 9.98
CA VAL A 208 -8.74 20.15 9.18
C VAL A 208 -8.62 18.92 10.08
N VAL A 209 -9.26 17.82 9.69
CA VAL A 209 -9.20 16.53 10.41
C VAL A 209 -8.62 15.49 9.45
N THR A 210 -7.39 15.06 9.68
CA THR A 210 -6.71 14.03 8.88
C THR A 210 -7.07 12.64 9.39
N VAL A 211 -7.41 11.71 8.51
CA VAL A 211 -7.88 10.36 8.85
C VAL A 211 -7.23 9.27 7.99
N GLY A 212 -7.30 8.03 8.48
CA GLY A 212 -6.75 6.86 7.77
C GLY A 212 -5.25 6.94 7.57
N ASP A 213 -4.79 6.41 6.46
CA ASP A 213 -3.35 6.35 6.12
C ASP A 213 -2.74 7.74 5.82
N ALA A 214 -3.55 8.78 5.65
CA ALA A 214 -3.03 10.15 5.54
C ALA A 214 -2.34 10.61 6.83
N LEU A 215 -2.78 10.10 7.99
CA LEU A 215 -2.20 10.44 9.29
C LEU A 215 -0.94 9.62 9.61
N VAL A 216 -0.76 8.44 9.08
CA VAL A 216 0.28 7.43 9.42
C VAL A 216 0.69 7.46 10.89
N ASP A 217 0.07 6.61 11.69
CA ASP A 217 0.46 6.39 13.09
C ASP A 217 1.29 5.09 13.16
N PRO A 218 2.61 5.14 13.44
CA PRO A 218 3.44 3.93 13.47
C PRO A 218 3.03 2.93 14.56
N ALA A 219 2.21 3.35 15.55
CA ALA A 219 1.67 2.48 16.59
C ALA A 219 0.40 1.73 16.15
N LYS A 220 -0.17 2.08 15.01
CA LYS A 220 -1.42 1.51 14.49
C LYS A 220 -1.22 0.77 13.18
N PRO A 221 -2.03 -0.27 12.91
CA PRO A 221 -1.98 -0.96 11.63
C PRO A 221 -2.59 -0.10 10.51
N HIS A 222 -1.93 -0.10 9.36
CA HIS A 222 -2.46 0.47 8.12
C HIS A 222 -3.43 -0.53 7.48
N ASN A 223 -4.70 -0.49 7.88
CA ASN A 223 -5.70 -1.42 7.37
C ASN A 223 -7.09 -0.78 7.26
N ILE A 224 -8.00 -1.51 6.63
CA ILE A 224 -9.38 -1.08 6.37
C ILE A 224 -10.12 -0.71 7.67
N ALA A 225 -9.93 -1.51 8.74
CA ALA A 225 -10.62 -1.27 10.01
C ALA A 225 -10.21 0.05 10.66
N GLU A 226 -8.91 0.36 10.65
CA GLU A 226 -8.39 1.62 11.19
C GLU A 226 -8.85 2.82 10.35
N ALA A 227 -8.85 2.69 9.02
CA ALA A 227 -9.35 3.76 8.15
C ALA A 227 -10.84 4.06 8.42
N ILE A 228 -11.67 3.02 8.58
CA ILE A 228 -13.09 3.19 8.94
C ILE A 228 -13.25 3.78 10.35
N ALA A 229 -12.46 3.32 11.32
CA ALA A 229 -12.53 3.77 12.70
C ALA A 229 -12.17 5.27 12.82
N THR A 230 -11.06 5.68 12.21
CA THR A 230 -10.61 7.10 12.24
C THR A 230 -11.60 8.01 11.53
N GLY A 231 -12.13 7.61 10.37
CA GLY A 231 -13.17 8.36 9.67
C GLY A 231 -14.46 8.50 10.49
N ASN A 232 -14.89 7.43 11.17
CA ASN A 232 -16.08 7.45 12.03
C ASN A 232 -15.87 8.34 13.26
N LEU A 233 -14.69 8.30 13.88
CA LEU A 233 -14.35 9.17 15.00
C LEU A 233 -14.33 10.65 14.59
N ALA A 234 -13.72 10.95 13.44
CA ALA A 234 -13.72 12.30 12.89
C ALA A 234 -15.13 12.83 12.66
N ALA A 235 -15.99 12.06 12.03
CA ALA A 235 -17.37 12.46 11.74
C ALA A 235 -18.23 12.67 12.99
N ARG A 236 -17.90 12.04 14.12
CA ARG A 236 -18.60 12.23 15.41
C ARG A 236 -18.08 13.42 16.22
N ALA A 237 -16.90 13.92 15.88
CA ALA A 237 -16.27 15.04 16.58
C ALA A 237 -16.60 16.40 15.94
N ILE A 238 -17.22 16.40 14.77
CA ILE A 238 -17.74 17.58 14.05
C ILE A 238 -19.21 17.79 14.42
#